data_60c1ca1e2ba612428ea196ddc4ff8798
#
_entry.id   60c1ca1e2ba612428ea196ddc4ff8798
#
_cell.length_a   1.000
_cell.length_b   1.000
_cell.length_c   1.000
_cell.angle_alpha   90.00
_cell.angle_beta   90.00
_cell.angle_gamma   90.00
#
_symmetry.space_group_name_H-M   'P 1'
#
loop_
_entity.id
_entity.type
_entity.pdbx_description
1 polymer ?
#
loop_
_entity_poly.entity_id
_entity_poly.type
_entity_poly.pdbx_seq_one_letter_code
_entity_poly.pdbx_strand_id
1 'polypeptide(L)'
;MEMSELALPEEDYNLQEFFPKTIRYDLQSLIEYRVKLILKENTTFNGGEIKVVNTCIMLNGKLKGSKLSMFLIPAENMRLDFQSGGYISSNYKGRVLVKLANYSGKIMKLHSGTPVGYIVLTPYSLEK
;
A
#
# COMPACT_ATOMS: atom_id res chain seq x y z
N MET A 1 -11.06 -0.86 17.43
CA MET A 1 -11.25 -0.35 16.06
C MET A 1 -11.16 -1.51 15.09
N GLU A 2 -12.14 -1.64 14.23
CA GLU A 2 -12.12 -2.68 13.20
C GLU A 2 -11.26 -2.28 12.02
N MET A 3 -10.67 -3.27 11.37
CA MET A 3 -9.97 -3.08 10.10
C MET A 3 -10.75 -3.79 9.00
N SER A 4 -11.13 -3.04 7.97
CA SER A 4 -11.81 -3.56 6.79
C SER A 4 -10.87 -3.51 5.59
N GLU A 5 -10.98 -4.49 4.71
CA GLU A 5 -10.20 -4.52 3.48
C GLU A 5 -11.06 -4.00 2.32
N LEU A 6 -10.50 -3.08 1.55
CA LEU A 6 -11.14 -2.56 0.37
C LEU A 6 -10.82 -3.45 -0.83
N ALA A 7 -11.88 -3.86 -1.55
CA ALA A 7 -11.72 -4.62 -2.78
C ALA A 7 -11.44 -3.63 -3.92
N LEU A 8 -10.23 -3.69 -4.47
CA LEU A 8 -9.81 -2.86 -5.59
C LEU A 8 -9.52 -3.74 -6.82
N PRO A 9 -9.68 -3.21 -8.03
CA PRO A 9 -9.30 -3.94 -9.23
C PRO A 9 -7.79 -4.17 -9.27
N GLU A 10 -7.36 -5.22 -9.96
CA GLU A 10 -5.94 -5.55 -10.12
C GLU A 10 -5.22 -4.63 -11.10
N GLU A 11 -5.96 -3.79 -11.82
CA GLU A 11 -5.41 -2.79 -12.74
C GLU A 11 -4.95 -1.55 -12.00
N ASP A 12 -4.20 -0.69 -12.69
CA ASP A 12 -3.78 0.60 -12.13
C ASP A 12 -5.01 1.37 -11.64
N TYR A 13 -4.92 1.90 -10.42
CA TYR A 13 -6.06 2.53 -9.79
C TYR A 13 -5.64 3.78 -9.03
N ASN A 14 -6.40 4.86 -9.22
CA ASN A 14 -6.19 6.09 -8.47
C ASN A 14 -7.02 6.04 -7.18
N LEU A 15 -6.34 5.87 -6.07
CA LEU A 15 -6.97 5.65 -4.78
C LEU A 15 -7.87 6.82 -4.34
N GLN A 16 -7.52 8.06 -4.69
CA GLN A 16 -8.29 9.23 -4.30
C GLN A 16 -9.66 9.31 -4.96
N GLU A 17 -9.82 8.69 -6.11
CA GLU A 17 -11.13 8.63 -6.76
C GLU A 17 -12.07 7.70 -6.01
N PHE A 18 -11.51 6.71 -5.35
CA PHE A 18 -12.27 5.73 -4.59
C PHE A 18 -12.65 6.23 -3.19
N PHE A 19 -11.72 6.86 -2.49
CA PHE A 19 -11.90 7.28 -1.10
C PHE A 19 -13.12 8.15 -0.82
N PRO A 20 -13.38 9.21 -1.57
CA PRO A 20 -14.51 10.06 -1.25
C PRO A 20 -15.84 9.34 -1.24
N LYS A 21 -15.96 8.27 -2.00
CA LYS A 21 -17.21 7.50 -2.09
C LYS A 21 -17.34 6.43 -1.00
N THR A 22 -16.22 5.84 -0.59
CA THR A 22 -16.23 4.63 0.23
C THR A 22 -15.89 4.89 1.68
N ILE A 23 -14.94 5.81 1.94
CA ILE A 23 -14.39 6.00 3.29
C ILE A 23 -15.10 7.14 4.02
N ARG A 24 -15.77 8.01 3.30
CA ARG A 24 -16.34 9.24 3.83
C ARG A 24 -17.29 9.03 5.02
N TYR A 25 -18.08 7.96 5.01
CA TYR A 25 -19.01 7.66 6.09
C TYR A 25 -18.34 6.95 7.25
N ASP A 26 -17.32 6.20 6.96
CA ASP A 26 -16.67 5.32 7.96
C ASP A 26 -15.71 6.06 8.86
N LEU A 27 -15.30 7.26 8.47
CA LEU A 27 -14.52 8.14 9.34
C LEU A 27 -15.22 8.40 10.67
N GLN A 28 -16.53 8.44 10.67
CA GLN A 28 -17.31 8.69 11.87
C GLN A 28 -17.44 7.48 12.77
N SER A 29 -17.31 6.29 12.23
CA SER A 29 -17.40 5.04 12.99
C SER A 29 -16.07 4.52 13.49
N LEU A 30 -14.97 5.23 13.20
CA LEU A 30 -13.62 4.87 13.61
C LEU A 30 -13.15 3.52 13.04
N ILE A 31 -13.60 3.20 11.82
CA ILE A 31 -13.16 2.01 11.11
C ILE A 31 -11.87 2.31 10.37
N GLU A 32 -10.88 1.42 10.52
CA GLU A 32 -9.68 1.46 9.72
C GLU A 32 -9.86 0.61 8.47
N TYR A 33 -9.30 1.07 7.37
CA TYR A 33 -9.28 0.34 6.11
C TYR A 33 -7.88 -0.01 5.72
N ARG A 34 -7.72 -1.15 5.09
CA ARG A 34 -6.46 -1.48 4.41
C ARG A 34 -6.72 -1.72 2.94
N VAL A 35 -5.83 -1.19 2.12
CA VAL A 35 -5.86 -1.32 0.67
C VAL A 35 -4.70 -2.21 0.26
N LYS A 36 -5.04 -3.32 -0.39
CA LYS A 36 -4.04 -4.29 -0.82
C LYS A 36 -3.17 -3.69 -1.93
N LEU A 37 -1.86 -3.77 -1.74
CA LEU A 37 -0.88 -3.38 -2.75
C LEU A 37 -0.49 -4.60 -3.55
N ILE A 38 -0.85 -4.60 -4.82
CA ILE A 38 -0.59 -5.70 -5.75
C ILE A 38 0.63 -5.36 -6.59
N LEU A 39 1.54 -6.31 -6.71
CA LEU A 39 2.71 -6.17 -7.57
C LEU A 39 2.28 -6.02 -9.02
N LYS A 40 2.78 -4.98 -9.69
CA LYS A 40 2.40 -4.70 -11.07
C LYS A 40 3.07 -5.61 -12.07
N GLU A 41 4.34 -5.90 -11.89
CA GLU A 41 5.13 -6.63 -12.88
C GLU A 41 5.84 -7.81 -12.25
N ASN A 42 6.00 -8.90 -13.02
CA ASN A 42 6.81 -10.04 -12.59
C ASN A 42 8.21 -9.55 -12.21
N THR A 43 8.71 -9.96 -11.08
CA THR A 43 9.99 -9.48 -10.56
C THR A 43 10.78 -10.65 -10.00
N THR A 44 12.07 -10.69 -10.35
CA THR A 44 13.00 -11.69 -9.85
C THR A 44 13.98 -11.03 -8.89
N PHE A 45 14.16 -11.64 -7.72
CA PHE A 45 15.14 -11.21 -6.72
C PHE A 45 16.22 -12.25 -6.61
N ASN A 46 17.45 -11.88 -6.90
CA ASN A 46 18.60 -12.74 -6.63
C ASN A 46 18.90 -12.71 -5.14
N GLY A 47 19.71 -13.66 -4.66
CA GLY A 47 20.09 -13.70 -3.26
C GLY A 47 20.81 -12.42 -2.85
N GLY A 48 20.38 -11.80 -1.74
CA GLY A 48 20.91 -10.55 -1.24
C GLY A 48 20.44 -9.30 -1.94
N GLU A 49 19.57 -9.42 -2.93
CA GLU A 49 19.14 -8.28 -3.73
C GLU A 49 18.02 -7.49 -3.05
N ILE A 50 18.12 -6.16 -3.15
CA ILE A 50 17.11 -5.22 -2.68
C ILE A 50 16.58 -4.47 -3.89
N LYS A 51 15.25 -4.45 -4.06
CA LYS A 51 14.61 -3.76 -5.19
C LYS A 51 13.42 -2.94 -4.73
N VAL A 52 13.20 -1.84 -5.44
CA VAL A 52 11.97 -1.06 -5.35
C VAL A 52 11.05 -1.56 -6.47
N VAL A 53 9.85 -1.99 -6.10
CA VAL A 53 8.89 -2.55 -7.06
C VAL A 53 7.66 -1.66 -7.18
N ASN A 54 7.05 -1.70 -8.36
CA ASN A 54 5.82 -0.97 -8.64
C ASN A 54 4.61 -1.74 -8.14
N THR A 55 3.64 -1.00 -7.61
CA THR A 55 2.32 -1.55 -7.32
C THR A 55 1.29 -0.96 -8.27
N CYS A 56 0.07 -1.47 -8.22
CA CYS A 56 -1.03 -0.98 -9.07
C CYS A 56 -1.75 0.24 -8.47
N ILE A 57 -1.29 0.78 -7.37
CA ILE A 57 -1.96 1.90 -6.71
C ILE A 57 -1.26 3.21 -7.04
N MET A 58 -2.07 4.19 -7.47
CA MET A 58 -1.65 5.55 -7.74
C MET A 58 -2.25 6.49 -6.71
N LEU A 59 -1.49 7.49 -6.30
CA LEU A 59 -1.95 8.57 -5.43
C LEU A 59 -1.82 9.90 -6.17
N ASN A 60 -2.74 10.83 -5.94
CA ASN A 60 -2.74 12.13 -6.63
C ASN A 60 -2.62 13.33 -5.69
N GLY A 61 -2.32 13.11 -4.42
CA GLY A 61 -2.09 14.19 -3.46
C GLY A 61 -3.35 14.89 -2.97
N LYS A 62 -4.53 14.38 -3.26
CA LYS A 62 -5.79 15.04 -2.90
C LYS A 62 -6.37 14.63 -1.55
N LEU A 63 -5.64 13.85 -0.76
CA LEU A 63 -6.08 13.50 0.59
C LEU A 63 -5.73 14.56 1.62
N LYS A 64 -4.99 15.59 1.23
CA LYS A 64 -4.64 16.70 2.11
C LYS A 64 -5.92 17.33 2.68
N GLY A 65 -5.97 17.47 4.00
CA GLY A 65 -7.12 18.02 4.69
C GLY A 65 -8.27 17.05 4.93
N SER A 66 -8.15 15.81 4.51
CA SER A 66 -9.22 14.81 4.64
C SER A 66 -9.33 14.17 6.04
N LYS A 67 -8.41 14.48 6.95
CA LYS A 67 -8.29 13.85 8.27
C LYS A 67 -8.01 12.34 8.21
N LEU A 68 -7.43 11.90 7.11
CA LEU A 68 -6.98 10.51 6.94
C LEU A 68 -5.47 10.45 7.06
N SER A 69 -4.98 9.44 7.74
CA SER A 69 -3.56 9.08 7.74
C SER A 69 -3.38 7.78 7.00
N MET A 70 -2.26 7.68 6.28
CA MET A 70 -1.90 6.49 5.53
C MET A 70 -0.60 5.90 6.07
N PHE A 71 -0.60 4.57 6.27
CA PHE A 71 0.60 3.84 6.69
C PHE A 71 0.82 2.66 5.76
N LEU A 72 2.07 2.41 5.44
CA LEU A 72 2.47 1.29 4.61
C LEU A 72 2.94 0.15 5.51
N ILE A 73 2.33 -1.02 5.36
CA ILE A 73 2.68 -2.22 6.14
C ILE A 73 2.92 -3.40 5.22
N PRO A 74 3.66 -4.42 5.66
CA PRO A 74 3.91 -5.60 4.83
C PRO A 74 2.67 -6.46 4.63
N ALA A 75 2.64 -7.18 3.52
CA ALA A 75 1.64 -8.23 3.30
C ALA A 75 1.92 -9.41 4.23
N GLU A 76 0.88 -10.20 4.49
CA GLU A 76 0.98 -11.39 5.32
C GLU A 76 1.78 -12.48 4.58
N ASN A 77 2.53 -13.26 5.35
CA ASN A 77 3.26 -14.43 4.83
C ASN A 77 4.27 -14.14 3.72
N MET A 78 4.81 -12.92 3.68
CA MET A 78 5.85 -12.59 2.72
C MET A 78 7.16 -13.26 3.09
N ARG A 79 7.84 -13.83 2.07
CA ARG A 79 9.18 -14.38 2.21
C ARG A 79 10.28 -13.34 2.04
N LEU A 80 9.94 -12.19 1.49
CA LEU A 80 10.85 -11.07 1.31
C LEU A 80 10.74 -10.12 2.50
N ASP A 81 11.82 -9.46 2.83
CA ASP A 81 11.83 -8.47 3.88
C ASP A 81 11.24 -7.16 3.37
N PHE A 82 10.25 -6.64 4.10
CA PHE A 82 9.55 -5.42 3.73
C PHE A 82 10.28 -4.22 4.34
N GLN A 83 10.82 -3.34 3.48
CA GLN A 83 11.66 -2.23 3.91
C GLN A 83 11.03 -0.86 3.74
N SER A 84 9.76 -0.81 3.39
CA SER A 84 9.07 0.45 3.10
C SER A 84 8.04 0.85 4.14
N GLY A 85 8.03 0.23 5.31
CA GLY A 85 7.03 0.53 6.33
C GLY A 85 7.07 1.98 6.80
N GLY A 86 5.91 2.51 7.15
CA GLY A 86 5.81 3.83 7.74
C GLY A 86 4.71 4.69 7.15
N TYR A 87 4.77 5.95 7.49
CA TYR A 87 3.77 6.95 7.14
C TYR A 87 3.91 7.39 5.68
N ILE A 88 2.76 7.51 5.00
CA ILE A 88 2.69 8.07 3.65
C ILE A 88 2.05 9.45 3.75
N SER A 89 2.72 10.46 3.20
CA SER A 89 2.17 11.82 3.19
C SER A 89 0.89 11.89 2.36
N SER A 90 -0.10 12.63 2.84
CA SER A 90 -1.33 12.90 2.11
C SER A 90 -1.09 13.72 0.84
N ASN A 91 0.08 14.34 0.72
CA ASN A 91 0.49 15.11 -0.47
C ASN A 91 1.17 14.25 -1.53
N TYR A 92 1.45 13.00 -1.24
CA TYR A 92 2.18 12.13 -2.15
C TYR A 92 1.44 12.00 -3.49
N LYS A 93 2.18 12.15 -4.57
CA LYS A 93 1.68 11.98 -5.94
C LYS A 93 2.52 10.94 -6.66
N GLY A 94 1.85 10.03 -7.33
CA GLY A 94 2.50 9.02 -8.14
C GLY A 94 2.14 7.62 -7.71
N ARG A 95 2.81 6.66 -8.30
CA ARG A 95 2.63 5.25 -8.00
C ARG A 95 3.21 4.93 -6.63
N VAL A 96 2.50 4.13 -5.87
CA VAL A 96 3.03 3.62 -4.61
C VAL A 96 4.08 2.57 -4.92
N LEU A 97 5.28 2.77 -4.38
CA LEU A 97 6.42 1.86 -4.55
C LEU A 97 6.69 1.14 -3.24
N VAL A 98 7.14 -0.10 -3.33
CA VAL A 98 7.49 -0.91 -2.18
C VAL A 98 8.92 -1.40 -2.32
N LYS A 99 9.72 -1.23 -1.27
CA LYS A 99 11.10 -1.70 -1.22
C LYS A 99 11.14 -3.06 -0.54
N LEU A 100 11.64 -4.05 -1.22
CA LEU A 100 11.71 -5.43 -0.74
C LEU A 100 13.15 -5.95 -0.84
N ALA A 101 13.54 -6.77 0.13
CA ALA A 101 14.88 -7.38 0.16
C ALA A 101 14.76 -8.89 0.22
N ASN A 102 15.58 -9.56 -0.57
CA ASN A 102 15.72 -11.01 -0.52
C ASN A 102 17.00 -11.36 0.24
N TYR A 103 16.87 -11.66 1.53
CA TYR A 103 18.01 -12.05 2.36
C TYR A 103 18.26 -13.56 2.35
N SER A 104 17.47 -14.33 1.60
CA SER A 104 17.74 -15.74 1.42
C SER A 104 18.91 -15.91 0.44
N GLY A 105 19.58 -17.02 0.48
CA GLY A 105 20.63 -17.32 -0.50
C GLY A 105 20.09 -17.84 -1.84
N LYS A 106 18.78 -17.77 -2.06
CA LYS A 106 18.10 -18.36 -3.22
C LYS A 106 17.42 -17.29 -4.06
N ILE A 107 17.28 -17.57 -5.36
CA ILE A 107 16.50 -16.71 -6.25
C ILE A 107 15.03 -16.82 -5.88
N MET A 108 14.35 -15.68 -5.79
CA MET A 108 12.92 -15.62 -5.52
C MET A 108 12.21 -14.87 -6.64
N LYS A 109 11.15 -15.47 -7.16
CA LYS A 109 10.33 -14.86 -8.21
C LYS A 109 8.96 -14.51 -7.66
N LEU A 110 8.56 -13.25 -7.88
CA LEU A 110 7.22 -12.79 -7.57
C LEU A 110 6.48 -12.53 -8.86
N HIS A 111 5.27 -13.06 -8.94
CA HIS A 111 4.42 -12.83 -10.09
C HIS A 111 3.60 -11.55 -9.93
N SER A 112 3.30 -10.91 -11.05
CA SER A 112 2.30 -9.84 -11.09
C SER A 112 1.01 -10.32 -10.42
N GLY A 113 0.37 -9.46 -9.64
CA GLY A 113 -0.82 -9.82 -8.88
C GLY A 113 -0.54 -10.28 -7.46
N THR A 114 0.72 -10.53 -7.10
CA THR A 114 1.09 -10.93 -5.75
C THR A 114 0.92 -9.75 -4.79
N PRO A 115 0.22 -9.92 -3.66
CA PRO A 115 0.17 -8.88 -2.63
C PRO A 115 1.57 -8.66 -2.04
N VAL A 116 2.01 -7.40 -2.01
CA VAL A 116 3.33 -7.03 -1.49
C VAL A 116 3.25 -6.09 -0.29
N GLY A 117 2.07 -5.65 0.07
CA GLY A 117 1.87 -4.80 1.23
C GLY A 117 0.44 -4.31 1.30
N TYR A 118 0.19 -3.45 2.28
CA TYR A 118 -1.09 -2.77 2.44
C TYR A 118 -0.85 -1.31 2.77
N ILE A 119 -1.75 -0.46 2.28
CA ILE A 119 -1.91 0.89 2.82
C ILE A 119 -3.01 0.80 3.87
N VAL A 120 -2.67 1.14 5.11
CA VAL A 120 -3.66 1.24 6.19
C VAL A 120 -4.15 2.69 6.24
N LEU A 121 -5.45 2.84 6.19
CA LEU A 121 -6.12 4.13 6.25
C LEU A 121 -6.82 4.24 7.58
N THR A 122 -6.52 5.29 8.31
CA THR A 122 -7.11 5.53 9.62
C THR A 122 -7.78 6.88 9.63
N PRO A 123 -8.90 7.02 10.37
CA PRO A 123 -9.62 8.31 10.47
C PRO A 123 -8.85 9.38 11.26
N TYR A 124 -7.70 9.05 11.83
CA TYR A 124 -6.90 10.01 12.57
C TYR A 124 -5.81 10.58 11.68
N SER A 125 -5.74 11.91 11.61
CA SER A 125 -4.67 12.57 10.90
C SER A 125 -3.53 12.87 11.86
N LEU A 126 -2.30 12.51 11.45
CA LEU A 126 -1.08 12.91 12.14
C LEU A 126 -0.59 14.26 11.66
N GLU A 127 -1.18 14.79 10.60
CA GLU A 127 -0.84 16.11 10.08
C GLU A 127 -1.62 17.19 10.83
N LYS A 128 -0.92 18.21 11.22
CA LYS A 128 -1.52 19.37 11.87
C LYS A 128 -1.65 20.53 10.91
#